data_3079f3114ee387ed906a1da7ab21c720
#
_entry.id   3079f3114ee387ed906a1da7ab21c720
#
_cell.length_a   1.000
_cell.length_b   1.000
_cell.length_c   1.000
_cell.angle_alpha   90.00
_cell.angle_beta   90.00
_cell.angle_gamma   90.00
#
_symmetry.space_group_name_H-M   'P 1'
#
loop_
_entity.id
_entity.type
_entity.pdbx_description
1 polymer ?
#
loop_
_entity_poly.entity_id
_entity_poly.type
_entity_poly.pdbx_seq_one_letter_code
_entity_poly.pdbx_strand_id
1 'polypeptide(L)' 'MFTTNIQNIGGIFYINGKRLGHDTLTPEELQALDEFIREYKHTKK' A
#
# COMPACT_ATOMS: atom_id res chain seq x y z
N MET A 1 -1.11 18.49 2.70
CA MET A 1 -1.64 17.17 3.06
C MET A 1 -1.09 16.09 2.15
N PHE A 2 -0.70 15.01 2.72
CA PHE A 2 -0.07 13.93 1.97
C PHE A 2 -1.09 12.85 1.63
N THR A 3 -1.16 12.46 0.39
CA THR A 3 -2.10 11.45 -0.06
C THR A 3 -1.33 10.32 -0.72
N THR A 4 -1.60 9.09 -0.26
CA THR A 4 -0.95 7.91 -0.81
C THR A 4 -1.96 7.12 -1.61
N ASN A 5 -1.60 6.83 -2.86
CA ASN A 5 -2.45 6.06 -3.75
C ASN A 5 -2.01 4.59 -3.71
N ILE A 6 -2.89 3.73 -3.23
CA ILE A 6 -2.58 2.31 -3.11
C ILE A 6 -3.56 1.54 -3.98
N GLN A 7 -3.02 0.66 -4.83
CA GLN A 7 -3.81 -0.17 -5.72
C GLN A 7 -3.39 -1.61 -5.60
N ASN A 8 -4.33 -2.51 -5.88
CA ASN A 8 -4.05 -3.94 -5.93
C ASN A 8 -4.46 -4.45 -7.30
N ILE A 9 -3.47 -4.83 -8.09
CA ILE A 9 -3.71 -5.30 -9.45
C ILE A 9 -3.12 -6.69 -9.59
N GLY A 10 -4.00 -7.68 -9.80
CA GLY A 10 -3.54 -9.05 -9.96
C GLY A 10 -2.83 -9.59 -8.73
N GLY A 11 -3.21 -9.12 -7.55
CA GLY A 11 -2.59 -9.57 -6.32
C GLY A 11 -1.31 -8.84 -5.96
N ILE A 12 -0.93 -7.85 -6.75
CA ILE A 12 0.28 -7.08 -6.50
C ILE A 12 -0.10 -5.67 -6.09
N PHE A 13 0.47 -5.20 -4.99
CA PHE A 13 0.20 -3.86 -4.49
C PHE A 13 1.08 -2.84 -5.18
N TYR A 14 0.45 -1.74 -5.56
CA TYR A 14 1.15 -0.60 -6.17
C TYR A 14 0.89 0.62 -5.31
N ILE A 15 1.97 1.27 -4.88
CA ILE A 15 1.89 2.46 -4.04
C ILE A 15 2.47 3.62 -4.83
N ASN A 16 1.60 4.58 -5.19
CA ASN A 16 1.99 5.74 -5.99
C ASN A 16 2.67 5.31 -7.28
N GLY A 17 2.18 4.19 -7.86
CA GLY A 17 2.73 3.68 -9.11
C GLY A 17 3.97 2.82 -8.94
N LYS A 18 4.40 2.59 -7.69
CA LYS A 18 5.56 1.75 -7.41
C LYS A 18 5.11 0.37 -6.99
N ARG A 19 5.75 -0.65 -7.54
CA ARG A 19 5.37 -2.02 -7.25
C ARG A 19 6.03 -2.49 -5.96
N LEU A 20 5.20 -2.99 -5.06
CA LEU A 20 5.69 -3.51 -3.79
C LEU A 20 6.60 -4.71 -4.02
N GLY A 21 7.75 -4.69 -3.38
CA GLY A 21 8.70 -5.78 -3.51
C GLY A 21 9.61 -5.65 -4.70
N HIS A 22 9.36 -4.68 -5.57
CA HIS A 22 10.20 -4.44 -6.75
C HIS A 22 10.85 -3.07 -6.69
N ASP A 23 10.08 -2.05 -6.38
CA ASP A 23 10.59 -0.69 -6.29
C ASP A 23 10.86 -0.33 -4.84
N THR A 24 11.76 0.62 -4.65
CA THR A 24 12.09 1.09 -3.31
C THR A 24 11.02 2.07 -2.86
N LEU A 25 10.43 1.79 -1.69
CA LEU A 25 9.40 2.64 -1.12
C LEU A 25 9.96 3.47 0.00
N THR A 26 9.45 4.69 0.14
CA THR A 26 9.84 5.53 1.27
C THR A 26 9.20 4.99 2.54
N PRO A 27 9.77 5.36 3.72
CA PRO A 27 9.16 4.92 4.98
C PRO A 27 7.70 5.34 5.12
N GLU A 28 7.34 6.51 4.58
CA GLU A 28 5.96 6.97 4.64
C GLU A 28 5.05 6.09 3.81
N GLU A 29 5.53 5.68 2.64
CA GLU A 29 4.73 4.80 1.79
C GLU A 29 4.58 3.43 2.42
N LEU A 30 5.62 2.94 3.04
CA LEU A 30 5.54 1.64 3.72
C LEU A 30 4.57 1.71 4.88
N GLN A 31 4.57 2.80 5.62
CA GLN A 31 3.66 2.95 6.73
C GLN A 31 2.22 3.04 6.26
N ALA A 32 1.99 3.77 5.18
CA ALA A 32 0.64 3.87 4.63
C ALA A 32 0.13 2.52 4.17
N LEU A 33 0.99 1.74 3.54
CA LEU A 33 0.62 0.41 3.10
C LEU A 33 0.29 -0.49 4.27
N ASP A 34 1.09 -0.41 5.33
CA ASP A 34 0.86 -1.21 6.51
C ASP A 34 -0.51 -0.91 7.11
N GLU A 35 -0.86 0.36 7.21
CA GLU A 35 -2.15 0.74 7.75
C GLU A 35 -3.28 0.30 6.82
N PHE A 36 -3.05 0.40 5.52
CA PHE A 36 -4.05 -0.02 4.56
C PHE A 36 -4.36 -1.51 4.71
N ILE A 37 -3.32 -2.31 4.85
CA ILE A 37 -3.50 -3.76 4.97
C ILE A 37 -4.19 -4.09 6.29
N ARG A 38 -3.85 -3.39 7.35
CA ARG A 38 -4.48 -3.62 8.63
C ARG A 38 -5.97 -3.37 8.58
N GLU A 39 -6.36 -2.26 7.96
CA GLU A 39 -7.78 -1.95 7.85
C GLU A 39 -8.49 -2.93 6.93
N TYR A 40 -7.81 -3.36 5.89
CA TYR A 40 -8.39 -4.32 4.97
C TYR A 40 -8.70 -5.63 5.69
N LYS A 41 -7.76 -6.10 6.49
CA LYS A 41 -7.98 -7.33 7.24
C LYS A 41 -9.03 -7.14 8.32
N HIS A 42 -9.07 -5.96 8.90
CA HIS A 42 -9.99 -5.67 9.99
C HIS A 42 -11.43 -5.64 9.52
N THR A 43 -11.65 -5.05 8.35
CA THR A 43 -13.00 -4.97 7.82
C THR A 43 -13.48 -6.29 7.27
N LYS A 44 -12.58 -7.12 6.89
CA LYS A 44 -12.95 -8.41 6.31
C LYS A 44 -13.36 -9.37 7.42
N LYS A 45 -14.54 -9.85 7.31
CA LYS A 45 -15.08 -10.74 8.34
C LYS A 45 -15.23 -12.14 7.85
#